data_2380190664fef732c8c8ffcc9003cd7f
#
_entry.id   2380190664fef732c8c8ffcc9003cd7f
#
_cell.length_a   1.000
_cell.length_b   1.000
_cell.length_c   1.000
_cell.angle_alpha   90.00
_cell.angle_beta   90.00
_cell.angle_gamma   90.00
#
_symmetry.space_group_name_H-M   'P 1'
#
loop_
_entity.id
_entity.type
_entity.pdbx_description
1 polymer ?
#
loop_
_entity_poly.entity_id
_entity_poly.type
_entity_poly.pdbx_seq_one_letter_code
_entity_poly.pdbx_strand_id
1 'polypeptide(L)'
;IPLCLVGSEMCIRDSPDIWSAARSIVRDNGDRSSGVDLPSLSHARITSVTEGGIGERACVDLTERLLEGEGIVAGSTSSCLSLIHGETIPSQYVPTRPFRINAGAIHSYVIMGDGTTKYLSELESGDRVSVFSVDGSIREATIGRLKIERRPLLKISFESGEFTGNVMVQQAETVRLISSDSKPISATDISQDDEIIVVIDNSMRH
;
A
#
# COMPACT_ATOMS: atom_id res chain seq x y z
N ILE A 1 36.88 -30.20 19.94
CA ILE A 1 35.44 -30.01 19.60
C ILE A 1 35.42 -29.29 18.27
N PRO A 2 34.90 -29.93 17.20
CA PRO A 2 35.00 -29.33 15.86
C PRO A 2 33.95 -28.23 15.69
N LEU A 3 34.46 -27.04 15.52
CA LEU A 3 33.69 -25.82 15.16
C LEU A 3 33.28 -25.77 13.69
N CYS A 4 33.17 -26.89 13.01
CA CYS A 4 33.06 -26.95 11.55
C CYS A 4 31.70 -27.36 11.01
N LEU A 5 30.67 -27.52 11.84
CA LEU A 5 29.34 -27.99 11.38
C LEU A 5 28.41 -26.89 10.89
N VAL A 6 28.64 -25.63 11.25
CA VAL A 6 27.79 -24.52 10.82
C VAL A 6 28.13 -24.06 9.39
N GLY A 7 29.37 -24.30 8.93
CA GLY A 7 29.80 -23.92 7.58
C GLY A 7 29.35 -24.89 6.48
N SER A 8 29.14 -26.16 6.80
CA SER A 8 28.78 -27.17 5.79
C SER A 8 27.29 -27.08 5.39
N GLU A 9 26.42 -26.70 6.28
CA GLU A 9 24.99 -26.52 5.96
C GLU A 9 24.73 -25.28 5.09
N MET A 10 25.53 -24.23 5.22
CA MET A 10 25.44 -23.07 4.32
C MET A 10 25.89 -23.39 2.91
N CYS A 11 26.87 -24.26 2.73
CA CYS A 11 27.34 -24.68 1.40
C CYS A 11 26.35 -25.54 0.63
N ILE A 12 25.47 -26.27 1.31
CA ILE A 12 24.42 -27.11 0.68
C ILE A 12 23.30 -26.24 0.10
N ARG A 13 23.09 -25.03 0.62
CA ARG A 13 22.08 -24.09 0.12
C ARG A 13 22.45 -23.42 -1.21
N ASP A 14 23.69 -23.45 -1.58
CA ASP A 14 24.19 -22.86 -2.82
C ASP A 14 24.31 -23.87 -3.97
N SER A 15 23.66 -25.03 -3.85
CA SER A 15 23.69 -26.03 -4.94
C SER A 15 22.92 -25.49 -6.17
N PRO A 16 23.43 -25.74 -7.39
CA PRO A 16 22.78 -25.32 -8.63
C PRO A 16 21.32 -25.78 -8.75
N ASP A 17 21.00 -26.95 -8.16
CA ASP A 17 19.66 -27.53 -8.18
C ASP A 17 18.67 -26.75 -7.35
N ILE A 18 19.08 -26.22 -6.18
CA ILE A 18 18.23 -25.37 -5.34
C ILE A 18 17.97 -24.04 -6.01
N TRP A 19 19.00 -23.46 -6.66
CA TRP A 19 18.84 -22.23 -7.44
C TRP A 19 17.99 -22.43 -8.69
N SER A 20 18.06 -23.59 -9.35
CA SER A 20 17.18 -23.89 -10.48
C SER A 20 15.73 -24.05 -10.05
N ALA A 21 15.47 -24.73 -8.93
CA ALA A 21 14.15 -24.85 -8.33
C ALA A 21 13.60 -23.49 -7.85
N ALA A 22 14.41 -22.69 -7.20
CA ALA A 22 14.04 -21.33 -6.79
C ALA A 22 13.72 -20.44 -7.99
N ARG A 23 14.49 -20.53 -9.10
CA ARG A 23 14.20 -19.78 -10.33
C ARG A 23 12.91 -20.23 -11.02
N SER A 24 12.56 -21.52 -10.96
CA SER A 24 11.29 -22.00 -11.51
C SER A 24 10.11 -21.47 -10.69
N ILE A 25 10.21 -21.46 -9.36
CA ILE A 25 9.19 -20.91 -8.47
C ILE A 25 9.02 -19.41 -8.71
N VAL A 26 10.12 -18.66 -8.86
CA VAL A 26 10.09 -17.21 -9.15
C VAL A 26 9.49 -16.94 -10.53
N ARG A 27 9.78 -17.77 -11.55
CA ARG A 27 9.19 -17.66 -12.89
C ARG A 27 7.71 -18.00 -12.88
N ASP A 28 7.29 -19.04 -12.18
CA ASP A 28 5.87 -19.42 -12.02
C ASP A 28 5.07 -18.33 -11.28
N ASN A 29 5.68 -17.64 -10.34
CA ASN A 29 5.06 -16.50 -9.66
C ASN A 29 5.08 -15.21 -10.48
N GLY A 30 6.03 -15.05 -11.42
CA GLY A 30 6.12 -13.89 -12.31
C GLY A 30 5.16 -13.94 -13.49
N ASP A 31 4.69 -15.13 -13.88
CA ASP A 31 3.78 -15.36 -15.02
C ASP A 31 2.32 -15.59 -14.59
N ARG A 32 2.04 -15.53 -13.30
CA ARG A 32 0.66 -15.41 -12.81
C ARG A 32 0.19 -13.96 -12.96
N SER A 33 0.07 -13.48 -14.18
CA SER A 33 -1.05 -12.63 -14.53
C SER A 33 -2.31 -13.50 -14.30
N SER A 34 -2.69 -13.65 -13.04
CA SER A 34 -4.02 -14.10 -12.69
C SER A 34 -4.96 -13.16 -13.46
N GLY A 35 -5.88 -13.73 -14.24
CA GLY A 35 -6.88 -12.96 -14.97
C GLY A 35 -7.90 -12.31 -14.02
N VAL A 36 -7.41 -11.69 -12.96
CA VAL A 36 -8.12 -10.82 -12.06
C VAL A 36 -8.07 -9.45 -12.74
N ASP A 37 -9.23 -9.00 -13.15
CA ASP A 37 -9.41 -7.66 -13.70
C ASP A 37 -9.20 -6.66 -12.55
N LEU A 38 -7.92 -6.25 -12.32
CA LEU A 38 -7.59 -5.27 -11.30
C LEU A 38 -8.07 -3.90 -11.77
N PRO A 39 -8.67 -3.11 -10.87
CA PRO A 39 -9.25 -1.84 -11.22
C PRO A 39 -8.20 -0.82 -11.66
N SER A 40 -8.53 -0.01 -12.64
CA SER A 40 -7.65 1.04 -13.16
C SER A 40 -7.65 2.29 -12.29
N LEU A 41 -6.57 3.06 -12.38
CA LEU A 41 -6.48 4.37 -11.74
C LEU A 41 -7.45 5.36 -12.38
N SER A 42 -8.02 6.21 -11.55
CA SER A 42 -8.90 7.32 -11.91
C SER A 42 -8.56 8.56 -11.08
N HIS A 43 -9.24 9.67 -11.31
CA HIS A 43 -9.03 10.91 -10.58
C HIS A 43 -10.28 11.25 -9.77
N ALA A 44 -10.08 11.83 -8.58
CA ALA A 44 -11.16 12.32 -7.73
C ALA A 44 -10.80 13.70 -7.19
N ARG A 45 -11.81 14.56 -7.07
CA ARG A 45 -11.69 15.88 -6.45
C ARG A 45 -11.98 15.77 -4.97
N ILE A 46 -11.15 16.42 -4.14
CA ILE A 46 -11.36 16.49 -2.70
C ILE A 46 -12.50 17.46 -2.40
N THR A 47 -13.51 16.95 -1.71
CA THR A 47 -14.70 17.72 -1.31
C THR A 47 -14.56 18.32 0.07
N SER A 48 -13.84 17.67 0.98
CA SER A 48 -13.55 18.21 2.31
C SER A 48 -12.36 17.55 2.97
N VAL A 49 -11.69 18.32 3.82
CA VAL A 49 -10.65 17.86 4.74
C VAL A 49 -11.05 18.30 6.15
N THR A 50 -11.26 17.34 7.05
CA THR A 50 -11.74 17.60 8.42
C THR A 50 -10.93 16.81 9.44
N GLU A 51 -10.95 17.24 10.69
CA GLU A 51 -10.37 16.48 11.78
C GLU A 51 -11.11 15.14 11.96
N GLY A 52 -10.37 14.04 11.99
CA GLY A 52 -10.88 12.69 12.21
C GLY A 52 -10.82 12.22 13.67
N GLY A 53 -10.34 13.09 14.58
CA GLY A 53 -10.11 12.72 15.97
C GLY A 53 -8.89 11.84 16.19
N ILE A 54 -8.86 11.13 17.33
CA ILE A 54 -7.79 10.18 17.67
C ILE A 54 -8.31 8.76 17.43
N GLY A 55 -7.63 8.02 16.55
CA GLY A 55 -7.98 6.65 16.22
C GLY A 55 -6.76 5.76 16.03
N GLU A 56 -7.01 4.49 15.77
CA GLU A 56 -5.96 3.52 15.48
C GLU A 56 -5.60 3.58 13.99
N ARG A 57 -4.32 3.76 13.74
CA ARG A 57 -3.72 3.86 12.43
C ARG A 57 -2.82 2.67 12.15
N ALA A 58 -2.94 2.06 10.98
CA ALA A 58 -2.10 0.99 10.50
C ALA A 58 -0.95 1.51 9.63
N CYS A 59 0.28 1.08 9.95
CA CYS A 59 1.40 1.09 9.01
C CYS A 59 1.63 -0.32 8.49
N VAL A 60 1.72 -0.44 7.19
CA VAL A 60 2.04 -1.68 6.48
C VAL A 60 3.51 -1.62 6.08
N ASP A 61 4.32 -2.53 6.61
CA ASP A 61 5.73 -2.69 6.24
C ASP A 61 5.83 -3.91 5.30
N LEU A 62 6.27 -3.67 4.07
CA LEU A 62 6.45 -4.70 3.05
C LEU A 62 7.82 -5.39 3.19
N THR A 63 7.97 -6.59 2.64
CA THR A 63 9.25 -7.29 2.53
C THR A 63 10.10 -6.77 1.38
N GLU A 64 9.54 -5.92 0.52
CA GLU A 64 10.16 -5.33 -0.65
C GLU A 64 10.21 -3.80 -0.56
N ARG A 65 11.07 -3.21 -1.37
CA ARG A 65 11.14 -1.76 -1.48
C ARG A 65 10.10 -1.24 -2.47
N LEU A 66 9.46 -0.14 -2.11
CA LEU A 66 8.63 0.68 -2.97
C LEU A 66 9.50 1.65 -3.76
N LEU A 67 9.11 1.92 -4.98
CA LEU A 67 9.64 3.01 -5.79
C LEU A 67 8.87 4.31 -5.50
N GLU A 68 9.41 5.43 -5.93
CA GLU A 68 8.67 6.70 -5.92
C GLU A 68 7.48 6.59 -6.86
N GLY A 69 6.31 7.06 -6.40
CA GLY A 69 5.04 6.88 -7.12
C GLY A 69 4.32 5.56 -6.82
N GLU A 70 4.92 4.64 -6.05
CA GLU A 70 4.25 3.42 -5.61
C GLU A 70 3.58 3.58 -4.23
N GLY A 71 2.48 2.86 -4.05
CA GLY A 71 1.74 2.80 -2.80
C GLY A 71 0.65 1.73 -2.80
N ILE A 72 -0.20 1.74 -1.79
CA ILE A 72 -1.41 0.92 -1.74
C ILE A 72 -2.63 1.81 -1.80
N VAL A 73 -3.76 1.25 -2.25
CA VAL A 73 -5.03 1.97 -2.21
C VAL A 73 -5.78 1.63 -0.93
N ALA A 74 -6.33 2.65 -0.27
CA ALA A 74 -7.15 2.48 0.91
C ALA A 74 -8.29 3.50 0.99
N GLY A 75 -9.36 3.13 1.69
CA GLY A 75 -10.53 3.99 1.89
C GLY A 75 -11.60 3.35 2.74
N SER A 76 -12.57 4.15 3.17
CA SER A 76 -13.69 3.69 4.02
C SER A 76 -14.79 2.99 3.23
N THR A 77 -14.75 3.06 1.90
CA THR A 77 -15.66 2.33 1.00
C THR A 77 -14.84 1.48 0.04
N SER A 78 -15.28 0.27 -0.26
CA SER A 78 -14.56 -0.62 -1.18
C SER A 78 -14.67 -0.19 -2.65
N SER A 79 -15.64 0.66 -2.98
CA SER A 79 -15.89 1.10 -4.37
C SER A 79 -15.05 2.30 -4.82
N CYS A 80 -14.45 3.04 -3.89
CA CYS A 80 -13.63 4.21 -4.22
C CYS A 80 -12.52 4.39 -3.17
N LEU A 81 -11.29 4.04 -3.55
CA LEU A 81 -10.13 3.99 -2.67
C LEU A 81 -9.07 4.97 -3.16
N SER A 82 -8.42 5.70 -2.25
CA SER A 82 -7.34 6.63 -2.62
C SER A 82 -5.98 5.95 -2.61
N LEU A 83 -5.09 6.35 -3.52
CA LEU A 83 -3.70 5.88 -3.56
C LEU A 83 -2.88 6.57 -2.48
N ILE A 84 -2.41 5.80 -1.51
CA ILE A 84 -1.55 6.24 -0.42
C ILE A 84 -0.11 5.88 -0.75
N HIS A 85 0.73 6.88 -0.86
CA HIS A 85 2.12 6.77 -1.25
C HIS A 85 2.99 6.12 -0.17
N GLY A 86 3.98 5.33 -0.59
CA GLY A 86 5.01 4.79 0.29
C GLY A 86 5.91 5.88 0.90
N GLU A 87 6.52 5.62 2.06
CA GLU A 87 7.47 6.56 2.70
C GLU A 87 8.85 6.57 1.99
N THR A 88 8.84 6.77 0.65
CA THR A 88 10.04 6.77 -0.19
C THR A 88 10.74 8.13 -0.27
N ILE A 89 10.00 9.22 0.00
CA ILE A 89 10.49 10.59 -0.10
C ILE A 89 11.02 11.04 1.26
N PRO A 90 12.23 11.63 1.31
CA PRO A 90 12.76 12.16 2.55
C PRO A 90 11.90 13.33 3.07
N SER A 91 11.77 13.41 4.39
CA SER A 91 11.24 14.58 5.08
C SER A 91 12.35 15.24 5.90
N GLN A 92 12.10 16.45 6.36
CA GLN A 92 13.11 17.22 7.12
C GLN A 92 13.55 16.49 8.40
N TYR A 93 12.67 15.71 9.01
CA TYR A 93 12.88 15.13 10.34
C TYR A 93 12.89 13.60 10.37
N VAL A 94 12.44 12.95 9.31
CA VAL A 94 12.27 11.50 9.29
C VAL A 94 13.00 10.90 8.09
N PRO A 95 13.90 9.92 8.30
CA PRO A 95 14.55 9.22 7.20
C PRO A 95 13.51 8.43 6.39
N THR A 96 13.80 8.22 5.11
CA THR A 96 12.97 7.41 4.22
C THR A 96 12.83 5.98 4.73
N ARG A 97 11.65 5.41 4.55
CA ARG A 97 11.34 4.00 4.81
C ARG A 97 10.69 3.41 3.58
N PRO A 98 11.46 3.10 2.52
CA PRO A 98 10.91 2.73 1.23
C PRO A 98 10.20 1.37 1.21
N PHE A 99 9.97 0.79 2.33
CA PHE A 99 9.19 -0.43 2.54
C PHE A 99 7.89 -0.17 3.33
N ARG A 100 7.65 1.07 3.77
CA ARG A 100 6.53 1.42 4.65
C ARG A 100 5.47 2.22 3.94
N ILE A 101 4.21 1.89 4.22
CA ILE A 101 3.05 2.70 3.87
C ILE A 101 2.25 2.98 5.13
N ASN A 102 2.01 4.25 5.41
CA ASN A 102 1.12 4.68 6.48
C ASN A 102 -0.31 4.69 5.94
N ALA A 103 -0.96 3.53 6.00
CA ALA A 103 -2.17 3.22 5.24
C ALA A 103 -3.46 3.88 5.77
N GLY A 104 -3.42 4.46 6.96
CA GLY A 104 -4.57 5.13 7.55
C GLY A 104 -5.30 4.33 8.61
N ALA A 105 -6.55 4.68 8.88
CA ALA A 105 -7.34 4.10 9.97
C ALA A 105 -7.68 2.63 9.72
N ILE A 106 -7.68 1.83 10.79
CA ILE A 106 -7.79 0.36 10.75
C ILE A 106 -9.06 -0.18 10.07
N HIS A 107 -10.13 0.63 10.00
CA HIS A 107 -11.39 0.25 9.35
C HIS A 107 -11.36 0.43 7.82
N SER A 108 -10.30 1.01 7.27
CA SER A 108 -10.19 1.22 5.83
C SER A 108 -10.00 -0.11 5.10
N TYR A 109 -10.64 -0.24 3.94
CA TYR A 109 -10.40 -1.33 3.00
C TYR A 109 -9.06 -1.15 2.30
N VAL A 110 -8.46 -2.25 1.91
CA VAL A 110 -7.26 -2.35 1.06
C VAL A 110 -7.46 -3.47 0.05
N ILE A 111 -6.87 -3.35 -1.14
CA ILE A 111 -6.92 -4.38 -2.19
C ILE A 111 -5.77 -5.37 -1.98
N MET A 112 -6.12 -6.64 -1.90
CA MET A 112 -5.17 -7.74 -1.78
C MET A 112 -4.60 -8.14 -3.14
N GLY A 113 -3.53 -8.94 -3.15
CA GLY A 113 -2.89 -9.39 -4.38
C GLY A 113 -3.78 -10.25 -5.28
N ASP A 114 -4.78 -10.91 -4.72
CA ASP A 114 -5.78 -11.70 -5.45
C ASP A 114 -6.99 -10.87 -5.92
N GLY A 115 -6.97 -9.55 -5.72
CA GLY A 115 -8.04 -8.63 -6.08
C GLY A 115 -9.18 -8.56 -5.07
N THR A 116 -9.17 -9.34 -4.00
CA THR A 116 -10.14 -9.21 -2.91
C THR A 116 -9.85 -7.99 -2.04
N THR A 117 -10.76 -7.66 -1.13
CA THR A 117 -10.54 -6.59 -0.14
C THR A 117 -10.50 -7.16 1.28
N LYS A 118 -9.64 -6.56 2.12
CA LYS A 118 -9.63 -6.75 3.58
C LYS A 118 -9.68 -5.39 4.27
N TYR A 119 -10.08 -5.39 5.54
CA TYR A 119 -9.81 -4.23 6.39
C TYR A 119 -8.33 -4.16 6.76
N LEU A 120 -7.80 -2.96 6.95
CA LEU A 120 -6.42 -2.81 7.43
C LEU A 120 -6.18 -3.52 8.78
N SER A 121 -7.21 -3.66 9.62
CA SER A 121 -7.14 -4.38 10.89
C SER A 121 -7.01 -5.90 10.75
N GLU A 122 -7.35 -6.45 9.57
CA GLU A 122 -7.33 -7.90 9.30
C GLU A 122 -6.04 -8.36 8.62
N LEU A 123 -5.16 -7.42 8.29
CA LEU A 123 -3.89 -7.73 7.63
C LEU A 123 -2.94 -8.43 8.61
N GLU A 124 -2.26 -9.44 8.10
CA GLU A 124 -1.26 -10.20 8.82
C GLU A 124 0.08 -10.26 8.07
N SER A 125 1.14 -10.56 8.80
CA SER A 125 2.44 -10.86 8.17
C SER A 125 2.34 -12.11 7.30
N GLY A 126 2.79 -12.00 6.05
CA GLY A 126 2.66 -13.04 5.03
C GLY A 126 1.52 -12.81 4.03
N ASP A 127 0.54 -11.95 4.34
CA ASP A 127 -0.47 -11.53 3.37
C ASP A 127 0.17 -10.83 2.17
N ARG A 128 -0.48 -10.94 0.99
CA ARG A 128 -0.07 -10.23 -0.21
C ARG A 128 -1.04 -9.09 -0.48
N VAL A 129 -0.51 -7.91 -0.69
CA VAL A 129 -1.26 -6.70 -1.00
C VAL A 129 -0.91 -6.20 -2.40
N SER A 130 -1.88 -5.60 -3.10
CA SER A 130 -1.64 -4.95 -4.38
C SER A 130 -0.95 -3.61 -4.18
N VAL A 131 0.21 -3.44 -4.82
CA VAL A 131 0.94 -2.18 -4.90
C VAL A 131 0.64 -1.55 -6.25
N PHE A 132 0.14 -0.33 -6.22
CA PHE A 132 -0.20 0.47 -7.40
C PHE A 132 0.89 1.50 -7.64
N SER A 133 1.21 1.73 -8.91
CA SER A 133 2.12 2.78 -9.34
C SER A 133 1.36 3.85 -10.12
N VAL A 134 1.85 5.08 -10.08
CA VAL A 134 1.28 6.24 -10.83
C VAL A 134 1.27 6.03 -12.35
N ASP A 135 2.07 5.12 -12.88
CA ASP A 135 2.07 4.74 -14.29
C ASP A 135 0.96 3.73 -14.67
N GLY A 136 0.15 3.34 -13.69
CA GLY A 136 -0.93 2.37 -13.85
C GLY A 136 -0.49 0.91 -13.69
N SER A 137 0.78 0.63 -13.47
CA SER A 137 1.24 -0.72 -13.20
C SER A 137 0.81 -1.19 -11.80
N ILE A 138 0.53 -2.47 -11.69
CA ILE A 138 0.12 -3.10 -10.42
C ILE A 138 0.96 -4.35 -10.22
N ARG A 139 1.46 -4.53 -9.00
CA ARG A 139 2.20 -5.71 -8.59
C ARG A 139 1.79 -6.18 -7.20
N GLU A 140 2.03 -7.42 -6.89
CA GLU A 140 1.86 -7.95 -5.54
C GLU A 140 3.11 -7.69 -4.69
N ALA A 141 2.91 -7.43 -3.40
CA ALA A 141 3.99 -7.37 -2.41
C ALA A 141 3.56 -8.04 -1.10
N THR A 142 4.50 -8.70 -0.44
CA THR A 142 4.24 -9.41 0.82
C THR A 142 4.37 -8.47 2.00
N ILE A 143 3.41 -8.52 2.92
CA ILE A 143 3.43 -7.80 4.19
C ILE A 143 4.41 -8.50 5.14
N GLY A 144 5.45 -7.80 5.55
CA GLY A 144 6.39 -8.30 6.54
C GLY A 144 5.95 -8.00 7.97
N ARG A 145 5.28 -6.87 8.18
CA ARG A 145 4.81 -6.43 9.51
C ARG A 145 3.66 -5.44 9.39
N LEU A 146 2.68 -5.60 10.28
CA LEU A 146 1.65 -4.60 10.52
C LEU A 146 1.92 -3.90 11.87
N LYS A 147 1.86 -2.58 11.90
CA LYS A 147 2.03 -1.77 13.11
C LYS A 147 0.81 -0.89 13.33
N ILE A 148 0.06 -1.14 14.40
CA ILE A 148 -1.13 -0.37 14.76
C ILE A 148 -0.81 0.53 15.96
N GLU A 149 -1.11 1.82 15.84
CA GLU A 149 -0.87 2.82 16.88
C GLU A 149 -1.96 3.89 16.89
N ARG A 150 -2.29 4.39 18.07
CA ARG A 150 -3.23 5.52 18.19
C ARG A 150 -2.55 6.82 17.76
N ARG A 151 -3.18 7.53 16.83
CA ARG A 151 -2.68 8.79 16.24
C ARG A 151 -3.84 9.75 15.96
N PRO A 152 -3.58 11.07 15.88
CA PRO A 152 -4.53 12.01 15.33
C PRO A 152 -4.73 11.73 13.86
N LEU A 153 -5.98 11.75 13.41
CA LEU A 153 -6.41 11.43 12.06
C LEU A 153 -7.03 12.66 11.38
N LEU A 154 -6.85 12.75 10.06
CA LEU A 154 -7.61 13.60 9.17
C LEU A 154 -8.58 12.73 8.37
N LYS A 155 -9.80 13.20 8.17
CA LYS A 155 -10.75 12.62 7.24
C LYS A 155 -10.73 13.44 5.96
N ILE A 156 -10.38 12.79 4.85
CA ILE A 156 -10.34 13.37 3.51
C ILE A 156 -11.47 12.72 2.73
N SER A 157 -12.47 13.53 2.31
CA SER A 157 -13.59 13.08 1.48
C SER A 157 -13.35 13.53 0.04
N PHE A 158 -13.72 12.71 -0.92
CA PHE A 158 -13.50 12.96 -2.34
C PHE A 158 -14.61 12.36 -3.20
N GLU A 159 -14.73 12.87 -4.42
CA GLU A 159 -15.72 12.44 -5.41
C GLU A 159 -15.09 12.26 -6.80
N SER A 160 -15.55 11.26 -7.54
CA SER A 160 -15.18 11.00 -8.93
C SER A 160 -16.43 10.56 -9.71
N GLY A 161 -17.00 11.48 -10.47
CA GLY A 161 -18.29 11.25 -11.14
C GLY A 161 -19.41 10.94 -10.14
N GLU A 162 -20.00 9.75 -10.23
CA GLU A 162 -21.06 9.29 -9.34
C GLU A 162 -20.51 8.63 -8.05
N PHE A 163 -19.21 8.41 -7.96
CA PHE A 163 -18.57 7.74 -6.84
C PHE A 163 -18.12 8.74 -5.78
N THR A 164 -18.41 8.43 -4.55
CA THR A 164 -17.90 9.16 -3.40
C THR A 164 -17.09 8.23 -2.52
N GLY A 165 -15.98 8.73 -2.02
CA GLY A 165 -15.11 8.01 -1.11
C GLY A 165 -14.62 8.90 0.02
N ASN A 166 -14.04 8.29 1.02
CA ASN A 166 -13.25 8.98 2.01
C ASN A 166 -12.15 8.06 2.53
N VAL A 167 -11.10 8.68 3.02
CA VAL A 167 -10.02 7.99 3.72
C VAL A 167 -9.69 8.74 5.00
N MET A 168 -9.38 7.99 6.06
CA MET A 168 -8.88 8.56 7.30
C MET A 168 -7.40 8.23 7.43
N VAL A 169 -6.55 9.24 7.32
CA VAL A 169 -5.09 9.11 7.38
C VAL A 169 -4.52 9.82 8.58
N GLN A 170 -3.33 9.43 9.02
CA GLN A 170 -2.64 10.13 10.09
C GLN A 170 -2.32 11.57 9.67
N GLN A 171 -2.57 12.52 10.55
CA GLN A 171 -2.15 13.92 10.40
C GLN A 171 -0.64 14.02 10.57
N ALA A 172 0.11 13.78 9.50
CA ALA A 172 1.57 13.84 9.51
C ALA A 172 2.10 14.16 8.11
N GLU A 173 3.22 14.89 8.04
CA GLU A 173 3.88 15.29 6.78
C GLU A 173 4.41 14.11 5.95
N THR A 174 4.71 12.98 6.61
CA THR A 174 5.19 11.77 5.94
C THR A 174 4.10 10.96 5.27
N VAL A 175 2.84 11.23 5.59
CA VAL A 175 1.68 10.62 4.94
C VAL A 175 1.35 11.43 3.71
N ARG A 176 1.35 10.77 2.56
CA ARG A 176 1.12 11.43 1.28
C ARG A 176 0.09 10.67 0.46
N LEU A 177 -0.81 11.41 -0.17
CA LEU A 177 -1.63 10.93 -1.27
C LEU A 177 -0.95 11.32 -2.57
N ILE A 178 -1.41 10.76 -3.68
CA ILE A 178 -0.88 11.13 -5.00
C ILE A 178 -1.90 12.05 -5.68
N SER A 179 -1.43 13.21 -6.14
CA SER A 179 -2.24 14.13 -6.93
C SER A 179 -2.46 13.66 -8.37
N SER A 180 -3.41 14.26 -9.06
CA SER A 180 -3.73 13.94 -10.47
C SER A 180 -2.55 14.15 -11.43
N ASP A 181 -1.58 15.01 -11.09
CA ASP A 181 -0.33 15.21 -11.82
C ASP A 181 0.80 14.26 -11.40
N SER A 182 0.43 13.15 -10.73
CA SER A 182 1.34 12.08 -10.26
C SER A 182 2.37 12.52 -9.22
N LYS A 183 2.12 13.62 -8.50
CA LYS A 183 3.01 14.10 -7.44
C LYS A 183 2.45 13.76 -6.06
N PRO A 184 3.32 13.37 -5.12
CA PRO A 184 2.92 13.13 -3.74
C PRO A 184 2.60 14.45 -3.03
N ILE A 185 1.38 14.56 -2.47
CA ILE A 185 0.93 15.67 -1.63
C ILE A 185 0.84 15.19 -0.19
N SER A 186 1.43 15.94 0.75
CA SER A 186 1.32 15.64 2.17
C SER A 186 -0.13 15.77 2.66
N ALA A 187 -0.55 14.87 3.54
CA ALA A 187 -1.86 14.94 4.17
C ALA A 187 -2.08 16.26 4.97
N THR A 188 -0.99 16.93 5.39
CA THR A 188 -1.05 18.22 6.07
C THR A 188 -1.22 19.40 5.13
N ASP A 189 -0.88 19.25 3.84
CA ASP A 189 -0.91 20.30 2.84
C ASP A 189 -2.12 20.18 1.89
N ILE A 190 -2.80 19.04 1.97
CA ILE A 190 -3.97 18.74 1.13
C ILE A 190 -5.14 19.68 1.49
N SER A 191 -5.80 20.16 0.46
CA SER A 191 -6.89 21.13 0.58
C SER A 191 -8.14 20.68 -0.20
N GLN A 192 -9.24 21.34 0.08
CA GLN A 192 -10.45 21.19 -0.74
C GLN A 192 -10.15 21.63 -2.17
N ASP A 193 -10.78 20.96 -3.13
CA ASP A 193 -10.65 21.13 -4.59
C ASP A 193 -9.34 20.59 -5.19
N ASP A 194 -8.38 20.10 -4.38
CA ASP A 194 -7.27 19.32 -4.91
C ASP A 194 -7.78 18.03 -5.58
N GLU A 195 -7.06 17.58 -6.61
CA GLU A 195 -7.35 16.33 -7.30
C GLU A 195 -6.34 15.26 -6.92
N ILE A 196 -6.84 14.06 -6.61
CA ILE A 196 -6.04 12.90 -6.20
C ILE A 196 -6.29 11.69 -7.11
N ILE A 197 -5.31 10.78 -7.14
CA ILE A 197 -5.47 9.48 -7.78
C ILE A 197 -6.27 8.54 -6.87
N VAL A 198 -7.27 7.92 -7.46
CA VAL A 198 -8.13 6.92 -6.81
C VAL A 198 -8.27 5.67 -7.68
N VAL A 199 -8.73 4.60 -7.06
CA VAL A 199 -9.20 3.40 -7.74
C VAL A 199 -10.71 3.31 -7.55
N ILE A 200 -11.43 3.10 -8.65
CA ILE A 200 -12.89 2.91 -8.66
C ILE A 200 -13.17 1.48 -9.11
N ASP A 201 -13.93 0.75 -8.34
CA ASP A 201 -14.39 -0.58 -8.70
C ASP A 201 -15.84 -0.81 -8.27
N ASN A 202 -16.67 -1.09 -9.26
CA ASN A 202 -18.08 -1.44 -9.05
C ASN A 202 -18.29 -2.90 -8.66
N SER A 203 -17.30 -3.75 -8.84
CA SER A 203 -17.38 -5.20 -8.62
C SER A 203 -16.92 -5.62 -7.24
N MET A 204 -16.15 -4.78 -6.54
CA MET A 204 -15.62 -5.09 -5.22
C MET A 204 -16.75 -5.15 -4.18
N ARG A 205 -17.09 -6.36 -3.80
CA ARG A 205 -18.00 -6.65 -2.70
C ARG A 205 -17.23 -7.39 -1.62
N HIS A 206 -17.51 -7.00 -0.43
CA HIS A 206 -17.04 -7.67 0.79
C HIS A 206 -17.72 -9.03 0.91
#